data_5bb7e5accf430ce859b883891f563a84
#
_entry.id   5bb7e5accf430ce859b883891f563a84
#
_cell.length_a   1.000
_cell.length_b   1.000
_cell.length_c   1.000
_cell.angle_alpha   90.00
_cell.angle_beta   90.00
_cell.angle_gamma   90.00
#
_symmetry.space_group_name_H-M   'P 1'
#
loop_
_entity.id
_entity.type
_entity.pdbx_description
1 polymer ?
#
loop_
_entity_poly.entity_id
_entity_poly.type
_entity_poly.pdbx_seq_one_letter_code
_entity_poly.pdbx_strand_id
1 'polypeptide(L)'
;FKRTFKRALRREVSTGEYNPSNPMIVPTHDDRRYRSWKTVDKPETNAVIVYMMDVSGSMGEEQKEIVRIESFWIDTWLKSQYKGINTRFIIHDARAKEVDRDTFFRTRESGGTMISTAYKLCAQIIEDDYPSDEWNIYPFHFSDGDNWSADDTRECMEILRTRILPRSNVFCYGQVE
;
A
#
# COMPACT_ATOMS: atom_id res chain seq x y z
N PHE A 1 -31.91 -18.13 3.58
CA PHE A 1 -32.88 -19.19 3.89
C PHE A 1 -32.81 -19.57 5.36
N LYS A 2 -31.69 -20.15 5.88
CA LYS A 2 -31.58 -20.60 7.29
C LYS A 2 -32.02 -19.57 8.34
N ARG A 3 -31.70 -18.28 8.16
CA ARG A 3 -32.07 -17.21 9.11
C ARG A 3 -33.56 -16.91 9.11
N THR A 4 -34.22 -16.96 7.95
CA THR A 4 -35.66 -16.77 7.80
C THR A 4 -36.41 -17.88 8.53
N PHE A 5 -36.03 -19.14 8.27
CA PHE A 5 -36.63 -20.31 8.95
C PHE A 5 -36.43 -20.30 10.47
N LYS A 6 -35.23 -19.95 10.93
CA LYS A 6 -34.94 -19.86 12.36
C LYS A 6 -35.76 -18.78 13.05
N ARG A 7 -36.11 -17.70 12.33
CA ARG A 7 -36.98 -16.65 12.86
C ARG A 7 -38.46 -17.06 12.88
N ALA A 8 -38.94 -17.71 11.81
CA ALA A 8 -40.25 -18.28 11.75
C ALA A 8 -40.53 -19.30 12.90
N LEU A 9 -39.57 -20.20 13.10
CA LEU A 9 -39.61 -21.16 14.22
C LEU A 9 -39.70 -20.45 15.59
N ARG A 10 -38.85 -19.43 15.80
CA ARG A 10 -38.90 -18.64 17.05
C ARG A 10 -40.26 -17.95 17.26
N ARG A 11 -40.84 -17.42 16.20
CA ARG A 11 -42.18 -16.78 16.26
C ARG A 11 -43.22 -17.82 16.64
N GLU A 12 -43.29 -18.96 15.93
CA GLU A 12 -44.27 -20.01 16.19
C GLU A 12 -44.16 -20.61 17.59
N VAL A 13 -42.92 -20.78 18.07
CA VAL A 13 -42.71 -21.23 19.47
C VAL A 13 -43.17 -20.16 20.47
N SER A 14 -42.91 -18.85 20.19
CA SER A 14 -43.31 -17.80 21.10
C SER A 14 -44.80 -17.49 21.11
N THR A 15 -45.50 -17.76 20.00
CA THR A 15 -46.95 -17.60 19.90
C THR A 15 -47.74 -18.86 20.34
N GLY A 16 -47.04 -19.95 20.64
CA GLY A 16 -47.66 -21.25 21.01
C GLY A 16 -48.27 -22.02 19.83
N GLU A 17 -48.02 -21.58 18.60
CA GLU A 17 -48.54 -22.18 17.37
C GLU A 17 -47.70 -23.39 16.93
N TYR A 18 -46.47 -23.55 17.45
CA TYR A 18 -45.57 -24.64 17.11
C TYR A 18 -46.05 -25.98 17.66
N ASN A 19 -46.35 -26.90 16.77
CA ASN A 19 -46.75 -28.28 17.13
C ASN A 19 -45.61 -29.26 16.90
N PRO A 20 -44.97 -29.81 17.95
CA PRO A 20 -43.86 -30.78 17.81
C PRO A 20 -44.25 -32.08 17.08
N SER A 21 -45.53 -32.46 17.14
CA SER A 21 -46.06 -33.69 16.49
C SER A 21 -46.31 -33.49 14.98
N ASN A 22 -46.40 -32.27 14.52
CA ASN A 22 -46.51 -31.89 13.10
C ASN A 22 -45.72 -30.64 12.86
N PRO A 23 -44.40 -30.71 12.71
CA PRO A 23 -43.49 -29.55 12.69
C PRO A 23 -43.48 -28.86 11.30
N MET A 24 -44.60 -28.20 10.95
CA MET A 24 -44.70 -27.42 9.75
C MET A 24 -44.46 -25.96 10.07
N ILE A 25 -43.35 -25.40 9.60
CA ILE A 25 -42.96 -24.00 9.81
C ILE A 25 -43.21 -23.24 8.52
N VAL A 26 -44.14 -22.25 8.57
CA VAL A 26 -44.44 -21.39 7.43
C VAL A 26 -43.87 -19.99 7.66
N PRO A 27 -42.79 -19.62 6.94
CA PRO A 27 -42.24 -18.26 7.05
C PRO A 27 -43.20 -17.22 6.50
N THR A 28 -43.48 -16.21 7.28
CA THR A 28 -44.23 -15.01 6.86
C THR A 28 -43.31 -13.97 6.24
N HIS A 29 -43.90 -12.90 5.70
CA HIS A 29 -43.11 -11.79 5.14
C HIS A 29 -42.18 -11.16 6.19
N ASP A 30 -42.64 -11.04 7.44
CA ASP A 30 -41.87 -10.44 8.55
C ASP A 30 -40.66 -11.29 9.01
N ASP A 31 -40.71 -12.58 8.72
CA ASP A 31 -39.59 -13.49 9.01
C ASP A 31 -38.45 -13.38 7.99
N ARG A 32 -38.72 -12.78 6.83
CA ARG A 32 -37.72 -12.68 5.74
C ARG A 32 -36.53 -11.84 6.14
N ARG A 33 -35.35 -12.29 5.79
CA ARG A 33 -34.09 -11.60 5.99
C ARG A 33 -33.31 -11.59 4.68
N TYR A 34 -33.03 -10.39 4.22
CA TYR A 34 -32.24 -10.16 3.02
C TYR A 34 -30.84 -9.71 3.41
N ARG A 35 -29.85 -10.12 2.63
CA ARG A 35 -28.55 -9.43 2.64
C ARG A 35 -28.71 -8.17 1.84
N SER A 36 -28.40 -7.05 2.43
CA SER A 36 -28.38 -5.76 1.78
C SER A 36 -26.95 -5.20 1.85
N TRP A 37 -26.61 -4.39 0.90
CA TRP A 37 -25.39 -3.60 0.89
C TRP A 37 -25.74 -2.23 1.42
N LYS A 38 -24.93 -1.75 2.34
CA LYS A 38 -24.95 -0.35 2.75
C LYS A 38 -23.71 0.29 2.16
N THR A 39 -23.91 1.25 1.29
CA THR A 39 -22.82 2.12 0.85
C THR A 39 -22.39 2.93 2.07
N VAL A 40 -21.17 2.75 2.49
CA VAL A 40 -20.54 3.60 3.51
C VAL A 40 -19.58 4.47 2.73
N ASP A 41 -19.81 5.77 2.74
CA ASP A 41 -18.85 6.73 2.24
C ASP A 41 -17.60 6.59 3.10
N LYS A 42 -16.53 6.06 2.50
CA LYS A 42 -15.22 6.13 3.12
C LYS A 42 -14.72 7.57 2.95
N PRO A 43 -14.19 8.19 3.99
CA PRO A 43 -13.49 9.46 3.82
C PRO A 43 -12.45 9.29 2.69
N GLU A 44 -12.33 10.27 1.81
CA GLU A 44 -11.27 10.29 0.80
C GLU A 44 -9.95 10.31 1.58
N THR A 45 -9.22 9.21 1.53
CA THR A 45 -7.93 9.11 2.20
C THR A 45 -6.88 9.62 1.22
N ASN A 46 -6.07 10.55 1.66
CA ASN A 46 -4.93 11.03 0.89
C ASN A 46 -3.94 9.89 0.68
N ALA A 47 -3.20 9.94 -0.41
CA ALA A 47 -2.16 8.96 -0.69
C ALA A 47 -0.83 9.65 -1.01
N VAL A 48 0.25 9.10 -0.52
CA VAL A 48 1.61 9.51 -0.89
C VAL A 48 2.37 8.34 -1.49
N ILE A 49 3.06 8.62 -2.59
CA ILE A 49 3.98 7.70 -3.23
C ILE A 49 5.38 8.24 -3.04
N VAL A 50 6.27 7.44 -2.49
CA VAL A 50 7.68 7.79 -2.37
C VAL A 50 8.48 6.89 -3.29
N TYR A 51 8.94 7.43 -4.41
CA TYR A 51 9.81 6.73 -5.33
C TYR A 51 11.26 6.87 -4.90
N MET A 52 11.97 5.77 -4.82
CA MET A 52 13.41 5.71 -4.56
C MET A 52 14.07 5.01 -5.74
N MET A 53 15.02 5.66 -6.38
CA MET A 53 15.77 5.10 -7.50
C MET A 53 17.25 5.07 -7.17
N ASP A 54 17.82 3.90 -7.34
CA ASP A 54 19.26 3.70 -7.34
C ASP A 54 19.86 4.32 -8.61
N VAL A 55 20.85 5.19 -8.43
CA VAL A 55 21.58 5.83 -9.53
C VAL A 55 23.08 5.50 -9.47
N SER A 56 23.42 4.41 -8.76
CA SER A 56 24.78 3.92 -8.63
C SER A 56 25.42 3.55 -9.98
N GLY A 57 26.73 3.34 -9.95
CA GLY A 57 27.48 3.02 -11.15
C GLY A 57 27.16 1.67 -11.79
N SER A 58 26.59 0.73 -11.03
CA SER A 58 26.10 -0.56 -11.51
C SER A 58 24.79 -0.43 -12.30
N MET A 59 23.98 0.59 -11.99
CA MET A 59 22.75 0.91 -12.70
C MET A 59 23.05 1.59 -14.05
N GLY A 60 22.97 0.82 -15.14
CA GLY A 60 23.13 1.32 -16.49
C GLY A 60 21.97 2.20 -16.96
N GLU A 61 22.13 2.87 -18.11
CA GLU A 61 21.08 3.72 -18.67
C GLU A 61 19.79 2.94 -19.02
N GLU A 62 19.93 1.67 -19.43
CA GLU A 62 18.79 0.81 -19.75
C GLU A 62 17.96 0.49 -18.51
N GLN A 63 18.61 0.12 -17.40
CA GLN A 63 17.94 -0.13 -16.12
C GLN A 63 17.25 1.14 -15.59
N LYS A 64 17.94 2.30 -15.67
CA LYS A 64 17.32 3.57 -15.28
C LYS A 64 16.12 3.93 -16.15
N GLU A 65 16.14 3.59 -17.44
CA GLU A 65 15.00 3.81 -18.33
C GLU A 65 13.82 2.90 -17.98
N ILE A 66 14.06 1.63 -17.65
CA ILE A 66 13.03 0.70 -17.15
C ILE A 66 12.36 1.28 -15.90
N VAL A 67 13.14 1.72 -14.90
CA VAL A 67 12.61 2.35 -13.69
C VAL A 67 11.76 3.58 -13.99
N ARG A 68 12.18 4.41 -14.93
CA ARG A 68 11.43 5.60 -15.35
C ARG A 68 10.08 5.22 -15.95
N ILE A 69 10.06 4.21 -16.83
CA ILE A 69 8.84 3.72 -17.48
C ILE A 69 7.89 3.11 -16.44
N GLU A 70 8.40 2.25 -15.57
CA GLU A 70 7.59 1.62 -14.51
C GLU A 70 7.02 2.67 -13.54
N SER A 71 7.86 3.60 -13.08
CA SER A 71 7.42 4.69 -12.19
C SER A 71 6.34 5.56 -12.85
N PHE A 72 6.46 5.83 -14.16
CA PHE A 72 5.46 6.57 -14.92
C PHE A 72 4.11 5.85 -14.98
N TRP A 73 4.11 4.53 -15.24
CA TRP A 73 2.88 3.74 -15.29
C TRP A 73 2.22 3.60 -13.92
N ILE A 74 3.01 3.38 -12.86
CA ILE A 74 2.53 3.31 -11.49
C ILE A 74 1.91 4.66 -11.08
N ASP A 75 2.59 5.78 -11.34
CA ASP A 75 2.10 7.13 -11.05
C ASP A 75 0.77 7.39 -11.77
N THR A 76 0.70 7.04 -13.06
CA THR A 76 -0.50 7.21 -13.87
C THR A 76 -1.66 6.36 -13.35
N TRP A 77 -1.40 5.10 -13.01
CA TRP A 77 -2.42 4.20 -12.48
C TRP A 77 -2.93 4.65 -11.12
N LEU A 78 -2.05 4.97 -10.18
CA LEU A 78 -2.44 5.42 -8.85
C LEU A 78 -3.21 6.74 -8.89
N LYS A 79 -2.82 7.68 -9.74
CA LYS A 79 -3.55 8.94 -9.96
C LYS A 79 -4.96 8.72 -10.53
N SER A 80 -5.19 7.60 -11.19
CA SER A 80 -6.54 7.22 -11.64
C SER A 80 -7.42 6.67 -10.52
N GLN A 81 -6.82 6.17 -9.42
CA GLN A 81 -7.53 5.56 -8.29
C GLN A 81 -7.80 6.56 -7.15
N TYR A 82 -6.94 7.55 -6.98
CA TYR A 82 -7.00 8.50 -5.88
C TYR A 82 -7.06 9.93 -6.41
N LYS A 83 -7.90 10.77 -5.81
CA LYS A 83 -8.02 12.18 -6.20
C LYS A 83 -6.95 13.08 -5.60
N GLY A 84 -6.42 12.71 -4.44
CA GLY A 84 -5.38 13.48 -3.73
C GLY A 84 -4.12 12.62 -3.57
N ILE A 85 -3.20 12.66 -4.54
CA ILE A 85 -1.93 11.96 -4.46
C ILE A 85 -0.79 12.96 -4.36
N ASN A 86 0.02 12.83 -3.33
CA ASN A 86 1.35 13.42 -3.26
C ASN A 86 2.38 12.44 -3.79
N THR A 87 3.38 12.96 -4.48
CA THR A 87 4.49 12.16 -4.99
C THR A 87 5.80 12.77 -4.57
N ARG A 88 6.66 11.98 -3.95
CA ARG A 88 8.01 12.37 -3.51
C ARG A 88 9.03 11.50 -4.25
N PHE A 89 10.15 12.09 -4.62
CA PHE A 89 11.18 11.42 -5.39
C PHE A 89 12.52 11.49 -4.68
N ILE A 90 13.14 10.32 -4.51
CA ILE A 90 14.44 10.16 -3.89
C ILE A 90 15.35 9.48 -4.91
N ILE A 91 16.53 10.02 -5.11
CA ILE A 91 17.62 9.30 -5.78
C ILE A 91 18.72 9.02 -4.78
N HIS A 92 19.37 7.89 -4.93
CA HIS A 92 20.50 7.53 -4.06
C HIS A 92 21.63 6.88 -4.83
N ASP A 93 22.82 7.19 -4.37
CA ASP A 93 24.07 6.53 -4.66
C ASP A 93 24.79 6.24 -3.33
N ALA A 94 25.95 6.81 -3.05
CA ALA A 94 26.55 6.82 -1.73
C ALA A 94 25.76 7.69 -0.71
N ARG A 95 24.87 8.56 -1.16
CA ARG A 95 23.99 9.41 -0.35
C ARG A 95 22.64 9.54 -1.01
N ALA A 96 21.59 9.57 -0.20
CA ALA A 96 20.26 9.86 -0.69
C ALA A 96 19.98 11.37 -0.68
N LYS A 97 19.22 11.79 -1.69
CA LYS A 97 18.67 13.16 -1.75
C LYS A 97 17.27 13.15 -2.34
N GLU A 98 16.42 14.00 -1.80
CA GLU A 98 15.14 14.27 -2.41
C GLU A 98 15.36 15.22 -3.60
N VAL A 99 14.62 14.94 -4.68
CA VAL A 99 14.71 15.68 -5.94
C VAL A 99 13.32 15.97 -6.49
N ASP A 100 13.24 16.93 -7.39
CA ASP A 100 12.02 17.13 -8.16
C ASP A 100 11.81 16.03 -9.22
N ARG A 101 10.61 15.99 -9.77
CA ARG A 101 10.22 15.01 -10.78
C ARG A 101 11.15 15.04 -12.00
N ASP A 102 11.48 16.21 -12.51
CA ASP A 102 12.29 16.35 -13.71
C ASP A 102 13.71 15.83 -13.50
N THR A 103 14.30 16.12 -12.35
CA THR A 103 15.60 15.58 -11.94
C THR A 103 15.55 14.06 -11.80
N PHE A 104 14.52 13.50 -11.16
CA PHE A 104 14.37 12.06 -11.02
C PHE A 104 14.37 11.34 -12.37
N PHE A 105 13.61 11.83 -13.33
CA PHE A 105 13.50 11.22 -14.64
C PHE A 105 14.66 11.53 -15.61
N ARG A 106 15.52 12.49 -15.31
CA ARG A 106 16.62 12.91 -16.19
C ARG A 106 18.02 12.69 -15.62
N THR A 107 18.12 12.29 -14.36
CA THR A 107 19.44 12.14 -13.72
C THR A 107 20.30 11.12 -14.44
N ARG A 108 21.58 11.45 -14.57
CA ARG A 108 22.63 10.57 -15.10
C ARG A 108 23.77 10.41 -14.10
N GLU A 109 23.49 10.65 -12.83
CA GLU A 109 24.47 10.51 -11.77
C GLU A 109 24.93 9.05 -11.68
N SER A 110 26.16 8.86 -11.22
CA SER A 110 26.78 7.58 -11.04
C SER A 110 27.72 7.67 -9.84
N GLY A 111 27.51 6.83 -8.84
CA GLY A 111 28.29 6.82 -7.59
C GLY A 111 28.36 5.43 -6.97
N GLY A 112 28.71 5.36 -5.70
CA GLY A 112 28.61 4.13 -4.91
C GLY A 112 27.19 3.81 -4.54
N THR A 113 26.94 2.66 -3.87
CA THR A 113 25.59 2.23 -3.47
C THR A 113 25.49 2.10 -1.96
N MET A 114 24.76 3.00 -1.31
CA MET A 114 24.38 2.89 0.10
C MET A 114 22.85 3.00 0.23
N ILE A 115 22.18 1.85 0.19
CA ILE A 115 20.71 1.77 0.21
C ILE A 115 20.13 2.31 1.52
N SER A 116 20.81 2.13 2.66
CA SER A 116 20.34 2.60 3.97
C SER A 116 20.08 4.11 3.98
N THR A 117 20.81 4.89 3.19
CA THR A 117 20.63 6.35 3.11
C THR A 117 19.27 6.71 2.51
N ALA A 118 18.82 5.97 1.49
CA ALA A 118 17.50 6.16 0.89
C ALA A 118 16.38 5.79 1.88
N TYR A 119 16.53 4.69 2.61
CA TYR A 119 15.53 4.28 3.60
C TYR A 119 15.46 5.23 4.80
N LYS A 120 16.59 5.79 5.25
CA LYS A 120 16.62 6.83 6.29
C LYS A 120 15.83 8.06 5.84
N LEU A 121 16.10 8.53 4.63
CA LEU A 121 15.42 9.70 4.08
C LEU A 121 13.94 9.44 3.85
N CYS A 122 13.58 8.28 3.29
CA CYS A 122 12.20 7.87 3.12
C CYS A 122 11.45 7.82 4.45
N ALA A 123 12.04 7.19 5.47
CA ALA A 123 11.45 7.12 6.80
C ALA A 123 11.26 8.50 7.42
N GLN A 124 12.23 9.39 7.27
CA GLN A 124 12.13 10.77 7.75
C GLN A 124 10.99 11.53 7.06
N ILE A 125 10.90 11.47 5.73
CA ILE A 125 9.81 12.11 4.96
C ILE A 125 8.44 11.60 5.43
N ILE A 126 8.31 10.28 5.63
CA ILE A 126 7.06 9.67 6.11
C ILE A 126 6.71 10.17 7.52
N GLU A 127 7.69 10.22 8.40
CA GLU A 127 7.48 10.60 9.80
C GLU A 127 7.14 12.09 9.95
N ASP A 128 7.78 12.95 9.14
CA ASP A 128 7.62 14.41 9.25
C ASP A 128 6.36 14.92 8.53
N ASP A 129 6.03 14.37 7.36
CA ASP A 129 5.04 14.97 6.46
C ASP A 129 3.75 14.14 6.31
N TYR A 130 3.74 12.83 6.66
CA TYR A 130 2.64 11.93 6.32
C TYR A 130 2.18 11.06 7.50
N PRO A 131 1.35 11.59 8.42
CA PRO A 131 0.75 10.80 9.48
C PRO A 131 -0.03 9.61 8.92
N SER A 132 0.25 8.40 9.42
CA SER A 132 -0.31 7.14 8.88
C SER A 132 -1.80 6.94 9.17
N ASP A 133 -2.41 7.75 10.02
CA ASP A 133 -3.85 7.79 10.27
C ASP A 133 -4.61 8.64 9.23
N GLU A 134 -3.92 9.54 8.53
CA GLU A 134 -4.49 10.43 7.52
C GLU A 134 -4.05 10.08 6.09
N TRP A 135 -2.96 9.35 5.93
CA TRP A 135 -2.34 9.06 4.65
C TRP A 135 -2.18 7.57 4.38
N ASN A 136 -2.48 7.17 3.16
CA ASN A 136 -2.03 5.89 2.60
C ASN A 136 -0.63 6.06 2.02
N ILE A 137 0.32 5.28 2.50
CA ILE A 137 1.74 5.45 2.20
C ILE A 137 2.25 4.28 1.37
N TYR A 138 2.83 4.59 0.20
CA TYR A 138 3.30 3.63 -0.80
C TYR A 138 4.75 3.91 -1.20
N PRO A 139 5.76 3.37 -0.49
CA PRO A 139 7.15 3.44 -0.94
C PRO A 139 7.44 2.42 -2.04
N PHE A 140 8.10 2.88 -3.10
CA PHE A 140 8.63 2.08 -4.19
C PHE A 140 10.13 2.28 -4.27
N HIS A 141 10.90 1.20 -4.21
CA HIS A 141 12.34 1.23 -4.36
C HIS A 141 12.77 0.39 -5.55
N PHE A 142 13.57 0.97 -6.42
CA PHE A 142 14.14 0.34 -7.60
C PHE A 142 15.66 0.35 -7.51
N SER A 143 16.29 -0.83 -7.63
CA SER A 143 17.73 -1.03 -7.54
C SER A 143 18.10 -2.34 -8.24
N ASP A 144 19.34 -2.51 -8.63
CA ASP A 144 19.90 -3.79 -9.10
C ASP A 144 20.15 -4.78 -7.95
N GLY A 145 20.01 -4.33 -6.71
CA GLY A 145 20.20 -5.17 -5.52
C GLY A 145 21.61 -5.16 -4.96
N ASP A 146 22.56 -4.55 -5.66
CA ASP A 146 23.92 -4.38 -5.15
C ASP A 146 23.93 -3.35 -4.03
N ASN A 147 24.54 -3.73 -2.90
CA ASN A 147 24.67 -2.83 -1.76
C ASN A 147 26.12 -2.81 -1.27
N TRP A 148 26.54 -1.68 -0.73
CA TRP A 148 27.92 -1.43 -0.31
C TRP A 148 28.48 -2.49 0.64
N SER A 149 27.69 -2.98 1.58
CA SER A 149 28.14 -3.95 2.59
C SER A 149 27.01 -4.72 3.25
N ALA A 150 27.36 -5.85 3.86
CA ALA A 150 26.42 -6.62 4.68
C ALA A 150 25.93 -5.83 5.91
N ASP A 151 26.71 -4.86 6.41
CA ASP A 151 26.32 -4.00 7.54
C ASP A 151 25.26 -3.00 7.08
N ASP A 152 25.41 -2.40 5.91
CA ASP A 152 24.39 -1.53 5.33
C ASP A 152 23.10 -2.28 5.05
N THR A 153 23.20 -3.52 4.55
CA THR A 153 22.01 -4.38 4.35
C THR A 153 21.28 -4.66 5.65
N ARG A 154 22.01 -4.91 6.75
CA ARG A 154 21.39 -5.09 8.08
C ARG A 154 20.69 -3.82 8.54
N GLU A 155 21.32 -2.67 8.35
CA GLU A 155 20.70 -1.38 8.66
C GLU A 155 19.45 -1.12 7.82
N CYS A 156 19.46 -1.44 6.53
CA CYS A 156 18.29 -1.38 5.65
C CYS A 156 17.13 -2.20 6.20
N MET A 157 17.39 -3.44 6.60
CA MET A 157 16.36 -4.33 7.15
C MET A 157 15.80 -3.81 8.47
N GLU A 158 16.64 -3.22 9.32
CA GLU A 158 16.20 -2.61 10.57
C GLU A 158 15.27 -1.40 10.33
N ILE A 159 15.69 -0.49 9.44
CA ILE A 159 14.89 0.71 9.10
C ILE A 159 13.55 0.30 8.47
N LEU A 160 13.57 -0.64 7.52
CA LEU A 160 12.35 -1.16 6.92
C LEU A 160 11.41 -1.70 7.99
N ARG A 161 11.91 -2.60 8.84
CA ARG A 161 11.10 -3.30 9.85
C ARG A 161 10.53 -2.37 10.91
N THR A 162 11.31 -1.37 11.35
CA THR A 162 10.96 -0.55 12.52
C THR A 162 10.31 0.78 12.17
N ARG A 163 10.63 1.36 11.00
CA ARG A 163 10.21 2.72 10.65
C ARG A 163 9.31 2.79 9.43
N ILE A 164 9.58 2.06 8.35
CA ILE A 164 8.85 2.18 7.09
C ILE A 164 7.63 1.26 7.06
N LEU A 165 7.81 -0.06 7.20
CA LEU A 165 6.72 -1.02 7.07
C LEU A 165 5.55 -0.81 8.04
N PRO A 166 5.78 -0.44 9.33
CA PRO A 166 4.66 -0.19 10.25
C PRO A 166 3.75 0.99 9.86
N ARG A 167 4.24 1.89 9.01
CA ARG A 167 3.54 3.10 8.55
C ARG A 167 3.02 3.00 7.12
N SER A 168 3.50 2.02 6.36
CA SER A 168 3.19 1.87 4.93
C SER A 168 2.05 0.90 4.70
N ASN A 169 1.20 1.19 3.73
CA ASN A 169 0.16 0.27 3.28
C ASN A 169 0.75 -0.87 2.45
N VAL A 170 1.72 -0.54 1.61
CA VAL A 170 2.50 -1.48 0.81
C VAL A 170 3.89 -0.90 0.60
N PHE A 171 4.91 -1.72 0.73
CA PHE A 171 6.28 -1.42 0.28
C PHE A 171 6.60 -2.29 -0.93
N CYS A 172 7.03 -1.69 -2.01
CA CYS A 172 7.41 -2.39 -3.24
C CYS A 172 8.91 -2.25 -3.50
N TYR A 173 9.53 -3.37 -3.84
CA TYR A 173 10.91 -3.40 -4.30
C TYR A 173 10.93 -3.96 -5.73
N GLY A 174 11.43 -3.18 -6.65
CA GLY A 174 11.66 -3.55 -8.05
C GLY A 174 13.14 -3.80 -8.29
N GLN A 175 13.51 -5.05 -8.48
CA GLN A 175 14.86 -5.40 -8.89
C GLN A 175 14.96 -5.31 -10.41
N VAL A 176 15.95 -4.56 -10.89
CA VAL A 176 16.25 -4.39 -12.31
C VAL A 176 17.62 -4.97 -12.60
N GLU A 177 17.69 -5.95 -13.50
CA GLU A 177 18.90 -6.64 -13.95
C GLU A 177 19.24 -6.29 -15.40
#